data_92cbd83f36b579f929ef0ee04be8137f
#
_entry.id   92cbd83f36b579f929ef0ee04be8137f
#
_cell.length_a   1.000
_cell.length_b   1.000
_cell.length_c   1.000
_cell.angle_alpha   90.00
_cell.angle_beta   90.00
_cell.angle_gamma   90.00
#
_symmetry.space_group_name_H-M   'P 1'
#
loop_
_entity.id
_entity.type
_entity.pdbx_description
1 polymer ?
#
loop_
_entity_poly.entity_id
_entity_poly.type
_entity_poly.pdbx_seq_one_letter_code
_entity_poly.pdbx_strand_id
1 'polypeptide(L)'
;MNPPPRTPVLERDQSTPEHRAGAVAVPVAPDPADDVSLFDALNALLRYRATIITLTVLVTAALIAFALLRPRMYTSTSSFVPEATKAPTSLSGLAAQFGVTVPSQQSTESSQFYVDLLRSKSVLEAAVETPYSFVTEQGPVTKTLVQVYDPHEPTAVLRREAAAKRLNRSLATSISSKTDVVTVRVSAPDPKLAQQVNVRLLALLSNFNMSKRQSRAREERRFSEQRLQDAKAELRVAEDRLQVFLERNRSVANAPALAFQEDRLRSDLLVLRQLVTMLQQTAEQAQIDAVRDTPVLTVVEPADIPSRHDPRGLLKFGLLGIFLGGALGMGVALVRNVLERTETTASADFQEFKRLWREARSDLTHPWRLFARKRKKRATTA
;
A
#
# COMPACT_ATOMS: atom_id res chain seq x y z
N MET A 1 -34.98 87.19 16.03
CA MET A 1 -34.40 88.57 16.01
C MET A 1 -33.37 88.62 14.95
N ASN A 2 -33.77 89.14 13.88
CA ASN A 2 -33.24 90.04 12.85
C ASN A 2 -31.78 90.46 12.86
N PRO A 3 -31.26 90.97 11.77
CA PRO A 3 -31.03 90.44 10.44
C PRO A 3 -29.63 90.89 9.90
N PRO A 4 -29.40 90.76 8.52
CA PRO A 4 -28.09 90.90 7.87
C PRO A 4 -27.70 92.42 7.65
N PRO A 5 -26.71 92.85 6.93
CA PRO A 5 -26.65 92.77 5.49
C PRO A 5 -25.26 92.97 4.77
N ARG A 6 -25.28 92.76 3.50
CA ARG A 6 -24.79 93.56 2.32
C ARG A 6 -23.37 93.45 1.84
N THR A 7 -23.30 93.06 0.56
CA THR A 7 -22.33 93.39 -0.49
C THR A 7 -22.08 94.88 -0.65
N PRO A 8 -21.02 95.35 -1.37
CA PRO A 8 -20.99 95.47 -2.80
C PRO A 8 -19.60 95.26 -3.43
N VAL A 9 -19.43 94.75 -4.68
CA VAL A 9 -19.58 95.41 -6.02
C VAL A 9 -18.30 96.10 -6.53
N LEU A 10 -17.86 95.67 -7.73
CA LEU A 10 -17.12 96.36 -8.82
C LEU A 10 -15.62 96.57 -8.62
N GLU A 11 -14.71 96.40 -9.57
CA GLU A 11 -14.67 96.89 -10.95
C GLU A 11 -13.50 96.27 -11.70
N ARG A 12 -13.62 95.75 -12.86
CA ARG A 12 -12.98 95.99 -14.14
C ARG A 12 -11.56 96.57 -14.11
N ASP A 13 -10.60 95.91 -14.74
CA ASP A 13 -10.02 96.49 -15.96
C ASP A 13 -9.20 95.52 -16.81
N GLN A 14 -9.16 95.77 -18.04
CA GLN A 14 -8.65 95.08 -19.24
C GLN A 14 -7.13 95.11 -19.27
N SER A 15 -6.52 94.11 -19.84
CA SER A 15 -5.61 94.22 -20.97
C SER A 15 -4.95 92.91 -21.38
N THR A 16 -5.17 92.45 -22.54
CA THR A 16 -4.35 91.53 -23.35
C THR A 16 -3.03 92.22 -23.71
N PRO A 17 -1.90 91.50 -24.09
CA PRO A 17 -1.86 90.55 -25.19
C PRO A 17 -0.86 89.37 -25.08
N GLU A 18 -1.16 88.39 -25.91
CA GLU A 18 -0.29 87.47 -26.64
C GLU A 18 1.10 87.12 -26.12
N HIS A 19 1.32 85.84 -25.77
CA HIS A 19 2.54 85.17 -26.23
C HIS A 19 2.24 83.65 -26.51
N ARG A 20 2.28 83.33 -27.81
CA ARG A 20 2.39 81.96 -28.34
C ARG A 20 3.65 81.33 -27.78
N ALA A 21 3.53 80.22 -27.08
CA ALA A 21 4.57 79.24 -27.00
C ALA A 21 3.96 77.81 -26.91
N GLY A 22 4.37 76.99 -27.83
CA GLY A 22 3.82 75.70 -28.18
C GLY A 22 3.71 74.76 -26.99
N ALA A 23 2.55 74.23 -26.81
CA ALA A 23 2.34 73.01 -26.01
C ALA A 23 2.95 71.85 -26.79
N VAL A 24 4.17 71.44 -26.34
CA VAL A 24 4.71 70.13 -26.72
C VAL A 24 3.82 69.10 -26.03
N ALA A 25 3.04 68.39 -26.85
CA ALA A 25 2.31 67.23 -26.43
C ALA A 25 3.34 66.20 -25.89
N VAL A 26 3.41 66.05 -24.56
CA VAL A 26 4.11 64.94 -23.93
C VAL A 26 3.37 63.67 -24.40
N PRO A 27 4.04 62.74 -25.08
CA PRO A 27 3.42 61.47 -25.37
C PRO A 27 3.15 60.80 -24.03
N VAL A 28 1.88 60.57 -23.72
CA VAL A 28 1.44 59.67 -22.65
C VAL A 28 2.05 58.31 -22.92
N ALA A 29 3.04 57.92 -22.14
CA ALA A 29 3.58 56.60 -22.17
C ALA A 29 2.41 55.62 -21.95
N PRO A 30 2.30 54.55 -22.75
CA PRO A 30 1.28 53.55 -22.50
C PRO A 30 1.57 52.92 -21.16
N ASP A 31 0.56 52.87 -20.27
CA ASP A 31 0.60 52.16 -18.98
C ASP A 31 1.07 50.74 -19.21
N PRO A 32 2.12 50.28 -18.51
CA PRO A 32 2.59 48.90 -18.58
C PRO A 32 1.79 47.99 -17.61
N ALA A 33 0.49 48.06 -17.67
CA ALA A 33 -0.39 47.18 -16.95
C ALA A 33 -1.49 46.66 -17.88
N ASP A 34 -1.10 45.86 -18.87
CA ASP A 34 -2.00 44.91 -19.48
C ASP A 34 -2.24 43.77 -18.47
N ASP A 35 -2.92 44.13 -17.39
CA ASP A 35 -3.54 43.15 -16.50
C ASP A 35 -4.53 42.36 -17.36
N VAL A 36 -4.22 41.10 -17.57
CA VAL A 36 -5.10 40.15 -18.27
C VAL A 36 -6.39 40.09 -17.47
N SER A 37 -7.35 40.94 -17.82
CA SER A 37 -8.64 41.00 -17.13
C SER A 37 -9.31 39.65 -17.19
N LEU A 38 -9.84 39.22 -16.03
CA LEU A 38 -10.63 37.98 -15.93
C LEU A 38 -11.72 37.91 -17.00
N PHE A 39 -12.27 39.06 -17.40
CA PHE A 39 -13.24 39.19 -18.50
C PHE A 39 -12.62 38.88 -19.87
N ASP A 40 -11.35 39.20 -20.09
CA ASP A 40 -10.64 38.88 -21.32
C ASP A 40 -10.40 37.38 -21.46
N ALA A 41 -10.06 36.70 -20.36
CA ALA A 41 -9.95 35.26 -20.33
C ALA A 41 -11.32 34.59 -20.58
N LEU A 42 -12.39 35.13 -19.99
CA LEU A 42 -13.74 34.60 -20.16
C LEU A 42 -14.25 34.79 -21.61
N ASN A 43 -13.99 35.95 -22.23
CA ASN A 43 -14.30 36.20 -23.61
C ASN A 43 -13.51 35.29 -24.57
N ALA A 44 -12.22 35.04 -24.28
CA ALA A 44 -11.42 34.08 -25.02
C ALA A 44 -12.00 32.67 -24.95
N LEU A 45 -12.43 32.24 -23.77
CA LEU A 45 -13.07 30.91 -23.55
C LEU A 45 -14.36 30.80 -24.41
N LEU A 46 -15.22 31.81 -24.37
CA LEU A 46 -16.47 31.82 -25.13
C LEU A 46 -16.21 31.83 -26.66
N ARG A 47 -15.21 32.59 -27.10
CA ARG A 47 -14.82 32.67 -28.51
C ARG A 47 -14.29 31.32 -29.03
N TYR A 48 -13.48 30.62 -28.26
CA TYR A 48 -12.88 29.33 -28.63
C TYR A 48 -13.62 28.11 -28.08
N ARG A 49 -14.89 28.27 -27.64
CA ARG A 49 -15.72 27.17 -27.10
C ARG A 49 -15.72 25.91 -27.96
N ALA A 50 -15.77 26.04 -29.27
CA ALA A 50 -15.75 24.92 -30.20
C ALA A 50 -14.42 24.14 -30.12
N THR A 51 -13.28 24.83 -30.02
CA THR A 51 -11.96 24.21 -29.89
C THR A 51 -11.83 23.50 -28.54
N ILE A 52 -12.33 24.10 -27.45
CA ILE A 52 -12.32 23.49 -26.09
C ILE A 52 -13.18 22.25 -26.12
N ILE A 53 -14.41 22.32 -26.63
CA ILE A 53 -15.33 21.18 -26.68
C ILE A 53 -14.75 20.05 -27.54
N THR A 54 -14.25 20.34 -28.73
CA THR A 54 -13.69 19.31 -29.62
C THR A 54 -12.47 18.62 -29.00
N LEU A 55 -11.57 19.38 -28.36
CA LEU A 55 -10.41 18.80 -27.70
C LEU A 55 -10.80 17.96 -26.47
N THR A 56 -11.77 18.46 -25.68
CA THR A 56 -12.31 17.71 -24.53
C THR A 56 -12.93 16.38 -24.95
N VAL A 57 -13.76 16.42 -26.01
CA VAL A 57 -14.41 15.20 -26.55
C VAL A 57 -13.35 14.24 -27.09
N LEU A 58 -12.35 14.73 -27.80
CA LEU A 58 -11.30 13.91 -28.39
C LEU A 58 -10.44 13.21 -27.28
N VAL A 59 -10.01 13.95 -26.26
CA VAL A 59 -9.25 13.40 -25.13
C VAL A 59 -10.09 12.41 -24.35
N THR A 60 -11.36 12.73 -24.09
CA THR A 60 -12.28 11.83 -23.37
C THR A 60 -12.52 10.55 -24.18
N ALA A 61 -12.77 10.65 -25.47
CA ALA A 61 -12.94 9.51 -26.36
C ALA A 61 -11.68 8.63 -26.43
N ALA A 62 -10.48 9.23 -26.46
CA ALA A 62 -9.22 8.52 -26.44
C ALA A 62 -9.03 7.75 -25.12
N LEU A 63 -9.34 8.35 -23.97
CA LEU A 63 -9.25 7.71 -22.67
C LEU A 63 -10.29 6.59 -22.49
N ILE A 64 -11.49 6.77 -23.00
CA ILE A 64 -12.53 5.74 -23.01
C ILE A 64 -12.10 4.58 -23.92
N ALA A 65 -11.60 4.84 -25.12
CA ALA A 65 -11.07 3.83 -26.02
C ALA A 65 -9.92 3.04 -25.37
N PHE A 66 -9.00 3.72 -24.70
CA PHE A 66 -7.93 3.10 -23.92
C PHE A 66 -8.47 2.19 -22.80
N ALA A 67 -9.51 2.62 -22.07
CA ALA A 67 -10.15 1.80 -21.03
C ALA A 67 -10.85 0.57 -21.62
N LEU A 68 -11.44 0.66 -22.80
CA LEU A 68 -12.08 -0.46 -23.50
C LEU A 68 -11.08 -1.50 -24.01
N LEU A 69 -9.89 -1.07 -24.44
CA LEU A 69 -8.81 -1.96 -24.90
C LEU A 69 -8.14 -2.73 -23.76
N ARG A 70 -8.35 -2.34 -22.49
CA ARG A 70 -7.83 -3.10 -21.34
C ARG A 70 -8.45 -4.50 -21.27
N PRO A 71 -7.64 -5.53 -20.97
CA PRO A 71 -8.14 -6.88 -20.80
C PRO A 71 -9.19 -6.94 -19.67
N ARG A 72 -10.17 -7.82 -19.83
CA ARG A 72 -11.16 -8.08 -18.78
C ARG A 72 -10.46 -8.75 -17.61
N MET A 73 -10.78 -8.31 -16.40
CA MET A 73 -10.29 -8.91 -15.16
C MET A 73 -11.48 -9.45 -14.37
N TYR A 74 -11.24 -10.53 -13.63
CA TYR A 74 -12.21 -11.18 -12.77
C TYR A 74 -11.62 -11.28 -11.38
N THR A 75 -12.37 -10.89 -10.37
CA THR A 75 -11.90 -10.89 -8.97
C THR A 75 -12.65 -11.96 -8.18
N SER A 76 -11.89 -12.96 -7.71
CA SER A 76 -12.34 -13.95 -6.74
C SER A 76 -12.15 -13.41 -5.34
N THR A 77 -13.18 -13.56 -4.52
CA THR A 77 -13.17 -13.09 -3.12
C THR A 77 -13.27 -14.28 -2.18
N SER A 78 -12.52 -14.25 -1.09
CA SER A 78 -12.62 -15.18 0.02
C SER A 78 -12.47 -14.44 1.33
N SER A 79 -13.02 -14.99 2.41
CA SER A 79 -12.85 -14.41 3.74
C SER A 79 -12.56 -15.49 4.79
N PHE A 80 -11.71 -15.16 5.76
CA PHE A 80 -11.37 -16.03 6.87
C PHE A 80 -11.17 -15.25 8.17
N VAL A 81 -11.32 -15.95 9.28
CA VAL A 81 -10.98 -15.43 10.61
C VAL A 81 -9.81 -16.24 11.15
N PRO A 82 -8.74 -15.60 11.59
CA PRO A 82 -7.67 -16.28 12.32
C PRO A 82 -8.20 -16.78 13.67
N GLU A 83 -7.98 -18.06 14.00
CA GLU A 83 -8.26 -18.52 15.35
C GLU A 83 -7.22 -18.00 16.33
N ALA A 84 -7.66 -17.20 17.27
CA ALA A 84 -6.83 -16.79 18.40
C ALA A 84 -6.50 -18.03 19.24
N THR A 85 -5.22 -18.35 19.34
CA THR A 85 -4.76 -19.36 20.30
C THR A 85 -4.98 -18.79 21.70
N LYS A 86 -5.97 -19.30 22.43
CA LYS A 86 -6.12 -18.98 23.84
C LYS A 86 -4.86 -19.45 24.54
N ALA A 87 -4.09 -18.51 25.09
CA ALA A 87 -2.99 -18.87 25.97
C ALA A 87 -3.54 -19.76 27.11
N PRO A 88 -2.84 -20.83 27.51
CA PRO A 88 -3.28 -21.68 28.63
C PRO A 88 -3.40 -20.78 29.86
N THR A 89 -4.62 -20.58 30.31
CA THR A 89 -4.98 -19.75 31.48
C THR A 89 -4.45 -20.30 32.79
N SER A 90 -3.92 -21.52 32.79
CA SER A 90 -3.43 -22.20 34.00
C SER A 90 -2.17 -21.58 34.59
N LEU A 91 -1.20 -21.17 33.78
CA LEU A 91 0.06 -20.58 34.25
C LEU A 91 -0.09 -19.12 34.66
N SER A 92 -0.88 -18.35 33.94
CA SER A 92 -1.15 -16.95 34.29
C SER A 92 -2.00 -16.82 35.57
N GLY A 93 -2.91 -17.74 35.81
CA GLY A 93 -3.69 -17.81 37.06
C GLY A 93 -2.85 -18.10 38.28
N LEU A 94 -1.91 -19.03 38.19
CA LEU A 94 -0.98 -19.35 39.26
C LEU A 94 0.05 -18.24 39.49
N ALA A 95 0.62 -17.66 38.44
CA ALA A 95 1.54 -16.53 38.56
C ALA A 95 0.87 -15.30 39.20
N ALA A 96 -0.39 -15.03 38.88
CA ALA A 96 -1.17 -13.95 39.50
C ALA A 96 -1.40 -14.20 41.01
N GLN A 97 -1.52 -15.46 41.43
CA GLN A 97 -1.68 -15.85 42.84
C GLN A 97 -0.39 -15.64 43.65
N PHE A 98 0.78 -15.65 42.97
CA PHE A 98 2.09 -15.32 43.55
C PHE A 98 2.51 -13.85 43.31
N GLY A 99 1.59 -12.97 42.83
CA GLY A 99 1.88 -11.57 42.63
C GLY A 99 2.82 -11.27 41.43
N VAL A 100 3.11 -12.29 40.64
CA VAL A 100 3.90 -12.13 39.40
C VAL A 100 2.97 -11.86 38.25
N THR A 101 2.88 -10.61 37.82
CA THR A 101 2.25 -10.26 36.55
C THR A 101 3.12 -10.80 35.42
N VAL A 102 2.81 -12.00 34.95
CA VAL A 102 3.36 -12.48 33.68
C VAL A 102 2.72 -11.59 32.62
N PRO A 103 3.51 -10.82 31.85
CA PRO A 103 2.95 -10.12 30.70
C PRO A 103 2.26 -11.20 29.85
N SER A 104 0.95 -11.10 29.70
CA SER A 104 0.22 -11.96 28.81
C SER A 104 0.80 -11.69 27.41
N GLN A 105 1.77 -12.48 27.00
CA GLN A 105 2.14 -12.57 25.61
C GLN A 105 0.91 -13.15 24.92
N GLN A 106 -0.03 -12.25 24.64
CA GLN A 106 -1.04 -12.49 23.64
C GLN A 106 -0.28 -12.60 22.32
N SER A 107 0.26 -13.78 22.07
CA SER A 107 0.64 -14.19 20.72
C SER A 107 -0.63 -14.49 19.93
N THR A 108 -1.56 -13.56 19.99
CA THR A 108 -2.64 -13.48 19.04
C THR A 108 -1.94 -13.03 17.77
N GLU A 109 -1.63 -13.97 16.90
CA GLU A 109 -1.17 -13.64 15.57
C GLU A 109 -2.28 -12.76 14.99
N SER A 110 -2.03 -11.45 14.95
CA SER A 110 -3.03 -10.46 14.56
C SER A 110 -3.47 -10.71 13.13
N SER A 111 -4.70 -10.35 12.76
CA SER A 111 -5.18 -10.43 11.38
C SER A 111 -4.21 -9.76 10.40
N GLN A 112 -3.47 -8.74 10.86
CA GLN A 112 -2.42 -8.09 10.08
C GLN A 112 -1.24 -9.03 9.77
N PHE A 113 -0.82 -9.89 10.72
CA PHE A 113 0.23 -10.88 10.47
C PHE A 113 -0.12 -11.80 9.29
N TYR A 114 -1.37 -12.23 9.19
CA TYR A 114 -1.82 -13.09 8.09
C TYR A 114 -1.84 -12.37 6.75
N VAL A 115 -2.18 -11.08 6.74
CA VAL A 115 -2.09 -10.22 5.55
C VAL A 115 -0.64 -10.08 5.10
N ASP A 116 0.28 -9.82 6.01
CA ASP A 116 1.71 -9.68 5.70
C ASP A 116 2.31 -11.02 5.24
N LEU A 117 1.87 -12.12 5.83
CA LEU A 117 2.28 -13.47 5.43
C LEU A 117 1.80 -13.81 4.01
N LEU A 118 0.55 -13.48 3.64
CA LEU A 118 0.04 -13.64 2.28
C LEU A 118 0.87 -12.87 1.24
N ARG A 119 1.43 -11.72 1.64
CA ARG A 119 2.29 -10.88 0.79
C ARG A 119 3.76 -11.23 0.89
N SER A 120 4.12 -12.20 1.71
CA SER A 120 5.51 -12.63 1.87
C SER A 120 6.05 -13.25 0.57
N LYS A 121 7.33 -13.05 0.34
CA LYS A 121 8.03 -13.58 -0.85
C LYS A 121 7.84 -15.09 -0.98
N SER A 122 7.94 -15.83 0.11
CA SER A 122 7.85 -17.30 0.11
C SER A 122 6.47 -17.81 -0.33
N VAL A 123 5.39 -17.20 0.16
CA VAL A 123 4.02 -17.57 -0.21
C VAL A 123 3.72 -17.18 -1.66
N LEU A 124 4.12 -15.99 -2.09
CA LEU A 124 3.90 -15.53 -3.46
C LEU A 124 4.71 -16.37 -4.48
N GLU A 125 5.97 -16.69 -4.19
CA GLU A 125 6.77 -17.56 -5.07
C GLU A 125 6.20 -18.97 -5.16
N ALA A 126 5.77 -19.57 -4.05
CA ALA A 126 5.11 -20.87 -4.06
C ALA A 126 3.77 -20.85 -4.86
N ALA A 127 3.02 -19.74 -4.78
CA ALA A 127 1.80 -19.59 -5.55
C ALA A 127 2.07 -19.45 -7.05
N VAL A 128 3.09 -18.69 -7.48
CA VAL A 128 3.37 -18.50 -8.92
C VAL A 128 3.96 -19.73 -9.60
N GLU A 129 4.59 -20.63 -8.85
CA GLU A 129 5.12 -21.91 -9.36
C GLU A 129 4.07 -23.02 -9.44
N THR A 130 2.94 -22.87 -8.77
CA THR A 130 1.86 -23.86 -8.81
C THR A 130 1.21 -23.88 -10.20
N PRO A 131 0.98 -25.07 -10.79
CA PRO A 131 0.23 -25.21 -12.04
C PRO A 131 -1.27 -25.00 -11.79
N TYR A 132 -1.90 -24.19 -12.64
CA TYR A 132 -3.34 -23.89 -12.62
C TYR A 132 -4.00 -24.32 -13.92
N SER A 133 -5.20 -24.92 -13.82
CA SER A 133 -5.96 -25.38 -14.97
C SER A 133 -7.13 -24.43 -15.23
N PHE A 134 -7.12 -23.74 -16.37
CA PHE A 134 -8.16 -22.80 -16.76
C PHE A 134 -8.45 -22.89 -18.26
N VAL A 135 -9.51 -22.24 -18.71
CA VAL A 135 -9.95 -22.30 -20.09
C VAL A 135 -9.57 -21.02 -20.81
N THR A 136 -8.74 -21.14 -21.85
CA THR A 136 -8.45 -20.05 -22.77
C THR A 136 -9.28 -20.19 -24.05
N GLU A 137 -9.28 -19.16 -24.91
CA GLU A 137 -9.91 -19.21 -26.24
C GLU A 137 -9.42 -20.40 -27.09
N GLN A 138 -8.23 -20.91 -26.81
CA GLN A 138 -7.60 -22.06 -27.48
C GLN A 138 -7.94 -23.43 -26.84
N GLY A 139 -8.72 -23.44 -25.73
CA GLY A 139 -9.11 -24.66 -25.01
C GLY A 139 -8.57 -24.70 -23.56
N PRO A 140 -8.76 -25.84 -22.87
CA PRO A 140 -8.26 -26.04 -21.51
C PRO A 140 -6.72 -26.10 -21.49
N VAL A 141 -6.10 -25.30 -20.64
CA VAL A 141 -4.64 -25.20 -20.54
C VAL A 141 -4.23 -25.27 -19.07
N THR A 142 -3.13 -25.97 -18.80
CA THR A 142 -2.48 -25.98 -17.47
C THR A 142 -1.17 -25.22 -17.55
N LYS A 143 -1.09 -24.08 -16.88
CA LYS A 143 0.10 -23.21 -16.85
C LYS A 143 0.35 -22.68 -15.44
N THR A 144 1.62 -22.41 -15.14
CA THR A 144 2.00 -21.68 -13.93
C THR A 144 1.77 -20.18 -14.14
N LEU A 145 1.65 -19.40 -13.05
CA LEU A 145 1.51 -17.95 -13.18
C LEU A 145 2.76 -17.30 -13.80
N VAL A 146 3.94 -17.93 -13.66
CA VAL A 146 5.15 -17.47 -14.36
C VAL A 146 4.94 -17.53 -15.88
N GLN A 147 4.29 -18.57 -16.39
CA GLN A 147 3.99 -18.71 -17.82
C GLN A 147 2.81 -17.84 -18.28
N VAL A 148 1.84 -17.60 -17.40
CA VAL A 148 0.68 -16.72 -17.70
C VAL A 148 1.10 -15.26 -17.78
N TYR A 149 1.96 -14.83 -16.88
CA TYR A 149 2.44 -13.45 -16.84
C TYR A 149 3.55 -13.17 -17.83
N ASP A 150 4.25 -14.19 -18.28
CA ASP A 150 5.35 -14.16 -19.26
C ASP A 150 6.29 -12.96 -19.05
N PRO A 151 6.98 -12.85 -17.91
CA PRO A 151 7.90 -11.77 -17.66
C PRO A 151 9.14 -11.94 -18.54
N HIS A 152 9.52 -10.89 -19.28
CA HIS A 152 10.65 -10.86 -20.21
C HIS A 152 12.01 -10.73 -19.50
N GLU A 153 12.20 -11.48 -18.42
CA GLU A 153 13.42 -11.45 -17.63
C GLU A 153 14.40 -12.58 -18.08
N PRO A 154 15.72 -12.30 -18.10
CA PRO A 154 16.70 -13.24 -18.65
C PRO A 154 16.85 -14.52 -17.82
N THR A 155 16.68 -14.44 -16.50
CA THR A 155 16.93 -15.56 -15.57
C THR A 155 15.65 -16.13 -15.01
N ALA A 156 15.57 -17.45 -14.80
CA ALA A 156 14.41 -18.10 -14.20
C ALA A 156 14.05 -17.54 -12.81
N VAL A 157 15.05 -17.17 -12.01
CA VAL A 157 14.87 -16.55 -10.68
C VAL A 157 14.21 -15.17 -10.82
N LEU A 158 14.68 -14.33 -11.73
CA LEU A 158 14.11 -13.00 -11.98
C LEU A 158 12.69 -13.09 -12.54
N ARG A 159 12.43 -14.07 -13.42
CA ARG A 159 11.06 -14.33 -13.94
C ARG A 159 10.09 -14.70 -12.81
N ARG A 160 10.51 -15.55 -11.87
CA ARG A 160 9.71 -15.92 -10.69
C ARG A 160 9.44 -14.69 -9.82
N GLU A 161 10.46 -13.91 -9.53
CA GLU A 161 10.31 -12.70 -8.72
C GLU A 161 9.40 -11.65 -9.40
N ALA A 162 9.54 -11.44 -10.70
CA ALA A 162 8.67 -10.54 -11.46
C ALA A 162 7.21 -11.03 -11.47
N ALA A 163 6.99 -12.35 -11.61
CA ALA A 163 5.66 -12.95 -11.52
C ALA A 163 5.06 -12.79 -10.10
N ALA A 164 5.85 -12.99 -9.04
CA ALA A 164 5.42 -12.77 -7.66
C ALA A 164 5.06 -11.30 -7.40
N LYS A 165 5.85 -10.34 -7.91
CA LYS A 165 5.52 -8.90 -7.84
C LYS A 165 4.21 -8.58 -8.58
N ARG A 166 3.95 -9.25 -9.70
CA ARG A 166 2.71 -9.06 -10.45
C ARG A 166 1.52 -9.66 -9.72
N LEU A 167 1.66 -10.84 -9.13
CA LEU A 167 0.66 -11.45 -8.26
C LEU A 167 0.34 -10.56 -7.06
N ASN A 168 1.36 -10.01 -6.38
CA ASN A 168 1.16 -9.10 -5.25
C ASN A 168 0.35 -7.84 -5.62
N ARG A 169 0.50 -7.32 -6.84
CA ARG A 169 -0.30 -6.19 -7.35
C ARG A 169 -1.76 -6.57 -7.65
N SER A 170 -2.01 -7.82 -8.03
CA SER A 170 -3.36 -8.35 -8.26
C SER A 170 -4.04 -8.85 -6.98
N LEU A 171 -3.31 -8.89 -5.86
CA LEU A 171 -3.79 -9.30 -4.55
C LEU A 171 -4.19 -8.07 -3.73
N ALA A 172 -5.48 -7.96 -3.41
CA ALA A 172 -6.00 -6.97 -2.49
C ALA A 172 -6.48 -7.66 -1.21
N THR A 173 -6.08 -7.13 -0.07
CA THR A 173 -6.45 -7.64 1.26
C THR A 173 -7.08 -6.52 2.07
N SER A 174 -8.10 -6.84 2.85
CA SER A 174 -8.74 -5.91 3.79
C SER A 174 -9.09 -6.62 5.08
N ILE A 175 -9.01 -5.92 6.20
CA ILE A 175 -9.34 -6.41 7.53
C ILE A 175 -10.53 -5.61 8.04
N SER A 176 -11.55 -6.29 8.54
CA SER A 176 -12.66 -5.68 9.26
C SER A 176 -12.27 -5.43 10.71
N SER A 177 -12.11 -4.16 11.10
CA SER A 177 -11.72 -3.79 12.48
C SER A 177 -12.76 -4.16 13.54
N LYS A 178 -13.99 -4.51 13.16
CA LYS A 178 -15.03 -4.94 14.10
C LYS A 178 -15.08 -6.44 14.33
N THR A 179 -14.70 -7.23 13.32
CA THR A 179 -14.89 -8.69 13.34
C THR A 179 -13.59 -9.47 13.11
N ASP A 180 -12.47 -8.79 12.94
CA ASP A 180 -11.15 -9.37 12.60
C ASP A 180 -11.18 -10.29 11.36
N VAL A 181 -12.25 -10.22 10.56
CA VAL A 181 -12.37 -10.94 9.30
C VAL A 181 -11.37 -10.38 8.30
N VAL A 182 -10.53 -11.25 7.76
CA VAL A 182 -9.61 -10.94 6.67
C VAL A 182 -10.27 -11.31 5.36
N THR A 183 -10.47 -10.35 4.49
CA THR A 183 -10.97 -10.56 3.13
C THR A 183 -9.82 -10.52 2.15
N VAL A 184 -9.71 -11.54 1.32
CA VAL A 184 -8.70 -11.68 0.26
C VAL A 184 -9.37 -11.62 -1.09
N ARG A 185 -8.88 -10.75 -1.98
CA ARG A 185 -9.35 -10.61 -3.35
C ARG A 185 -8.20 -10.82 -4.31
N VAL A 186 -8.41 -11.70 -5.27
CA VAL A 186 -7.42 -12.02 -6.30
C VAL A 186 -8.03 -11.72 -7.67
N SER A 187 -7.37 -10.83 -8.42
CA SER A 187 -7.80 -10.45 -9.76
C SER A 187 -6.96 -11.18 -10.82
N ALA A 188 -7.61 -11.85 -11.77
CA ALA A 188 -6.96 -12.56 -12.87
C ALA A 188 -7.74 -12.39 -14.18
N PRO A 189 -7.13 -12.67 -15.35
CA PRO A 189 -7.80 -12.56 -16.65
C PRO A 189 -8.88 -13.62 -16.88
N ASP A 190 -8.83 -14.74 -16.15
CA ASP A 190 -9.81 -15.82 -16.22
C ASP A 190 -10.47 -16.06 -14.86
N PRO A 191 -11.81 -16.29 -14.79
CA PRO A 191 -12.52 -16.46 -13.53
C PRO A 191 -12.10 -17.71 -12.74
N LYS A 192 -11.83 -18.83 -13.42
CA LYS A 192 -11.35 -20.06 -12.76
C LYS A 192 -9.94 -19.88 -12.24
N LEU A 193 -9.08 -19.19 -13.01
CA LEU A 193 -7.73 -18.87 -12.57
C LEU A 193 -7.76 -18.00 -11.30
N ALA A 194 -8.61 -16.96 -11.26
CA ALA A 194 -8.76 -16.10 -10.08
C ALA A 194 -9.12 -16.92 -8.83
N GLN A 195 -10.11 -17.81 -8.95
CA GLN A 195 -10.52 -18.71 -7.87
C GLN A 195 -9.40 -19.66 -7.44
N GLN A 196 -8.77 -20.36 -8.38
CA GLN A 196 -7.72 -21.35 -8.04
C GLN A 196 -6.52 -20.70 -7.36
N VAL A 197 -6.11 -19.51 -7.81
CA VAL A 197 -5.04 -18.75 -7.16
C VAL A 197 -5.44 -18.34 -5.74
N ASN A 198 -6.68 -17.90 -5.54
CA ASN A 198 -7.20 -17.53 -4.23
C ASN A 198 -7.24 -18.74 -3.28
N VAL A 199 -7.78 -19.87 -3.72
CA VAL A 199 -7.77 -21.15 -2.98
C VAL A 199 -6.34 -21.57 -2.63
N ARG A 200 -5.41 -21.46 -3.59
CA ARG A 200 -4.00 -21.83 -3.36
C ARG A 200 -3.32 -20.95 -2.32
N LEU A 201 -3.56 -19.65 -2.36
CA LEU A 201 -3.02 -18.72 -1.36
C LEU A 201 -3.53 -19.05 0.05
N LEU A 202 -4.82 -19.34 0.20
CA LEU A 202 -5.37 -19.78 1.49
C LEU A 202 -4.78 -21.12 1.95
N ALA A 203 -4.60 -22.08 1.04
CA ALA A 203 -3.98 -23.37 1.36
C ALA A 203 -2.51 -23.20 1.78
N LEU A 204 -1.73 -22.36 1.10
CA LEU A 204 -0.34 -22.04 1.47
C LEU A 204 -0.27 -21.38 2.84
N LEU A 205 -1.18 -20.43 3.12
CA LEU A 205 -1.28 -19.78 4.41
C LEU A 205 -1.58 -20.76 5.53
N SER A 206 -2.57 -21.63 5.32
CA SER A 206 -2.95 -22.69 6.28
C SER A 206 -1.78 -23.64 6.56
N ASN A 207 -1.13 -24.14 5.50
CA ASN A 207 0.00 -25.06 5.60
C ASN A 207 1.20 -24.42 6.34
N PHE A 208 1.52 -23.16 6.01
CA PHE A 208 2.61 -22.45 6.71
C PHE A 208 2.33 -22.33 8.19
N ASN A 209 1.11 -21.93 8.55
CA ASN A 209 0.76 -21.76 9.94
C ASN A 209 0.69 -23.10 10.70
N MET A 210 0.13 -24.14 10.09
CA MET A 210 0.10 -25.47 10.65
C MET A 210 1.53 -26.00 10.92
N SER A 211 2.43 -25.89 9.96
CA SER A 211 3.82 -26.34 10.11
C SER A 211 4.55 -25.57 11.21
N LYS A 212 4.34 -24.26 11.32
CA LYS A 212 4.92 -23.42 12.36
C LYS A 212 4.40 -23.76 13.76
N ARG A 213 3.09 -24.00 13.91
CA ARG A 213 2.49 -24.44 15.17
C ARG A 213 3.01 -25.82 15.60
N GLN A 214 3.05 -26.78 14.67
CA GLN A 214 3.59 -28.12 14.96
C GLN A 214 5.06 -28.07 15.39
N SER A 215 5.89 -27.23 14.77
CA SER A 215 7.28 -27.05 15.19
C SER A 215 7.36 -26.50 16.62
N ARG A 216 6.62 -25.44 16.95
CA ARG A 216 6.59 -24.88 18.31
C ARG A 216 6.08 -25.88 19.34
N ALA A 217 4.99 -26.59 19.05
CA ALA A 217 4.44 -27.59 19.96
C ALA A 217 5.42 -28.75 20.22
N ARG A 218 6.17 -29.20 19.19
CA ARG A 218 7.22 -30.19 19.35
C ARG A 218 8.40 -29.70 20.20
N GLU A 219 8.79 -28.44 20.01
CA GLU A 219 9.86 -27.82 20.83
C GLU A 219 9.42 -27.68 22.29
N GLU A 220 8.19 -27.21 22.53
CA GLU A 220 7.61 -27.07 23.86
C GLU A 220 7.48 -28.43 24.57
N ARG A 221 7.01 -29.45 23.85
CA ARG A 221 6.98 -30.82 24.37
C ARG A 221 8.37 -31.27 24.76
N ARG A 222 9.37 -31.15 23.90
CA ARG A 222 10.74 -31.54 24.14
C ARG A 222 11.35 -30.83 25.36
N PHE A 223 11.10 -29.52 25.45
CA PHE A 223 11.55 -28.72 26.59
C PHE A 223 10.88 -29.17 27.90
N SER A 224 9.57 -29.39 27.90
CA SER A 224 8.80 -29.80 29.08
C SER A 224 9.22 -31.21 29.55
N GLU A 225 9.40 -32.16 28.63
CA GLU A 225 9.91 -33.51 28.92
C GLU A 225 11.31 -33.47 29.55
N GLN A 226 12.21 -32.63 29.00
CA GLN A 226 13.56 -32.50 29.56
C GLN A 226 13.53 -31.89 30.95
N ARG A 227 12.77 -30.82 31.18
CA ARG A 227 12.61 -30.20 32.49
C ARG A 227 12.03 -31.15 33.52
N LEU A 228 11.07 -31.98 33.11
CA LEU A 228 10.51 -33.03 33.98
C LEU A 228 11.56 -34.06 34.34
N GLN A 229 12.44 -34.50 33.44
CA GLN A 229 13.52 -35.43 33.73
C GLN A 229 14.53 -34.82 34.68
N ASP A 230 14.92 -33.56 34.49
CA ASP A 230 15.84 -32.83 35.36
C ASP A 230 15.27 -32.75 36.81
N ALA A 231 14.00 -32.33 36.90
CA ALA A 231 13.34 -32.24 38.22
C ALA A 231 13.19 -33.60 38.92
N LYS A 232 12.93 -34.69 38.17
CA LYS A 232 12.92 -36.06 38.73
C LYS A 232 14.30 -36.48 39.23
N ALA A 233 15.38 -36.09 38.54
CA ALA A 233 16.73 -36.35 38.97
C ALA A 233 17.06 -35.59 40.28
N GLU A 234 16.68 -34.29 40.34
CA GLU A 234 16.85 -33.49 41.56
C GLU A 234 16.06 -34.07 42.77
N LEU A 235 14.83 -34.53 42.52
CA LEU A 235 14.00 -35.16 43.52
C LEU A 235 14.69 -36.42 44.08
N ARG A 236 15.23 -37.30 43.23
CA ARG A 236 15.97 -38.49 43.66
C ARG A 236 17.16 -38.11 44.53
N VAL A 237 17.95 -37.13 44.14
CA VAL A 237 19.09 -36.63 44.91
C VAL A 237 18.65 -36.11 46.29
N ALA A 238 17.50 -35.42 46.35
CA ALA A 238 16.95 -34.95 47.62
C ALA A 238 16.45 -36.12 48.52
N GLU A 239 15.81 -37.11 47.91
CA GLU A 239 15.40 -38.36 48.64
C GLU A 239 16.61 -39.09 49.18
N ASP A 240 17.65 -39.31 48.40
CA ASP A 240 18.90 -39.93 48.81
C ASP A 240 19.57 -39.14 49.95
N ARG A 241 19.58 -37.81 49.91
CA ARG A 241 20.12 -36.95 50.97
C ARG A 241 19.37 -37.15 52.32
N LEU A 242 18.04 -37.16 52.23
CA LEU A 242 17.21 -37.40 53.40
C LEU A 242 17.45 -38.82 53.98
N GLN A 243 17.51 -39.83 53.09
CA GLN A 243 17.78 -41.22 53.51
C GLN A 243 19.14 -41.30 54.17
N VAL A 244 20.23 -40.85 53.62
CA VAL A 244 21.58 -40.85 54.20
C VAL A 244 21.62 -40.09 55.52
N PHE A 245 20.88 -38.95 55.62
CA PHE A 245 20.79 -38.22 56.87
C PHE A 245 20.13 -39.06 57.99
N LEU A 246 19.00 -39.74 57.69
CA LEU A 246 18.28 -40.58 58.64
C LEU A 246 19.10 -41.84 59.08
N GLU A 247 19.83 -42.45 58.15
CA GLU A 247 20.71 -43.57 58.42
C GLU A 247 21.85 -43.20 59.38
N ARG A 248 22.42 -42.01 59.20
CA ARG A 248 23.53 -41.52 60.02
C ARG A 248 23.07 -40.99 61.40
N ASN A 249 21.87 -40.57 61.56
CA ASN A 249 21.34 -39.85 62.69
C ASN A 249 20.12 -40.61 63.28
N ARG A 250 20.35 -41.83 63.86
CA ARG A 250 19.25 -42.63 64.38
C ARG A 250 18.57 -42.09 65.67
N SER A 251 19.13 -41.04 66.30
CA SER A 251 18.62 -40.39 67.53
C SER A 251 18.23 -38.93 67.30
N VAL A 252 17.58 -38.61 66.18
CA VAL A 252 17.16 -37.21 65.81
C VAL A 252 16.22 -36.63 66.87
N ALA A 253 15.36 -37.45 67.47
CA ALA A 253 14.36 -36.99 68.45
C ALA A 253 14.98 -36.35 69.73
N ASN A 254 16.22 -36.61 70.03
CA ASN A 254 16.89 -36.12 71.27
C ASN A 254 17.81 -34.90 70.98
N ALA A 255 17.92 -34.43 69.75
CA ALA A 255 18.79 -33.31 69.31
C ALA A 255 18.04 -32.26 68.51
N PRO A 256 17.65 -31.13 69.10
CA PRO A 256 16.84 -30.09 68.39
C PRO A 256 17.45 -29.59 67.08
N ALA A 257 18.79 -29.54 67.03
CA ALA A 257 19.50 -29.10 65.82
C ALA A 257 19.34 -30.07 64.61
N LEU A 258 19.33 -31.39 64.92
CA LEU A 258 19.13 -32.45 63.92
C LEU A 258 17.67 -32.51 63.48
N ALA A 259 16.72 -32.31 64.40
CA ALA A 259 15.30 -32.20 64.03
C ALA A 259 15.04 -31.04 63.07
N PHE A 260 15.67 -29.90 63.33
CA PHE A 260 15.54 -28.77 62.40
C PHE A 260 16.14 -29.07 61.01
N GLN A 261 17.25 -29.74 60.91
CA GLN A 261 17.84 -30.19 59.65
C GLN A 261 16.95 -31.20 58.91
N GLU A 262 16.37 -32.16 59.63
CA GLU A 262 15.40 -33.09 59.06
C GLU A 262 14.18 -32.37 58.47
N ASP A 263 13.59 -31.44 59.21
CA ASP A 263 12.43 -30.70 58.79
C ASP A 263 12.74 -29.86 57.52
N ARG A 264 13.95 -29.29 57.45
CA ARG A 264 14.40 -28.59 56.25
C ARG A 264 14.52 -29.51 55.04
N LEU A 265 15.16 -30.68 55.19
CA LEU A 265 15.28 -31.66 54.09
C LEU A 265 13.92 -32.20 53.65
N ARG A 266 12.98 -32.42 54.61
CA ARG A 266 11.60 -32.80 54.27
C ARG A 266 10.86 -31.70 53.55
N SER A 267 11.03 -30.45 53.93
CA SER A 267 10.43 -29.29 53.26
C SER A 267 10.93 -29.15 51.82
N ASP A 268 12.25 -29.26 51.63
CA ASP A 268 12.87 -29.23 50.30
C ASP A 268 12.31 -30.35 49.39
N LEU A 269 12.15 -31.53 49.96
CA LEU A 269 11.60 -32.70 49.27
C LEU A 269 10.13 -32.51 48.89
N LEU A 270 9.31 -31.90 49.76
CA LEU A 270 7.92 -31.57 49.44
C LEU A 270 7.81 -30.59 48.29
N VAL A 271 8.65 -29.54 48.28
CA VAL A 271 8.69 -28.56 47.20
C VAL A 271 9.07 -29.22 45.87
N LEU A 272 10.11 -30.09 45.88
CA LEU A 272 10.52 -30.81 44.67
C LEU A 272 9.46 -31.80 44.17
N ARG A 273 8.74 -32.49 45.04
CA ARG A 273 7.61 -33.35 44.66
C ARG A 273 6.48 -32.57 44.00
N GLN A 274 6.15 -31.42 44.56
CA GLN A 274 5.13 -30.54 43.99
C GLN A 274 5.57 -30.00 42.61
N LEU A 275 6.85 -29.63 42.47
CA LEU A 275 7.43 -29.21 41.19
C LEU A 275 7.35 -30.32 40.13
N VAL A 276 7.73 -31.56 40.47
CA VAL A 276 7.65 -32.73 39.58
C VAL A 276 6.20 -32.97 39.13
N THR A 277 5.24 -32.90 40.05
CA THR A 277 3.81 -33.05 39.71
C THR A 277 3.33 -32.00 38.74
N MET A 278 3.70 -30.74 38.97
CA MET A 278 3.35 -29.62 38.10
C MET A 278 3.99 -29.76 36.71
N LEU A 279 5.29 -30.11 36.66
CA LEU A 279 5.99 -30.33 35.40
C LEU A 279 5.46 -31.55 34.65
N GLN A 280 5.01 -32.59 35.33
CA GLN A 280 4.37 -33.74 34.70
C GLN A 280 3.06 -33.32 34.00
N GLN A 281 2.20 -32.56 34.68
CA GLN A 281 0.97 -32.03 34.08
C GLN A 281 1.28 -31.13 32.85
N THR A 282 2.32 -30.31 32.96
CA THR A 282 2.74 -29.44 31.83
C THR A 282 3.26 -30.27 30.65
N ALA A 283 4.04 -31.32 30.89
CA ALA A 283 4.55 -32.21 29.84
C ALA A 283 3.43 -33.01 29.18
N GLU A 284 2.45 -33.49 29.93
CA GLU A 284 1.26 -34.17 29.39
C GLU A 284 0.43 -33.22 28.53
N GLN A 285 0.22 -31.96 28.99
CA GLN A 285 -0.48 -30.94 28.20
C GLN A 285 0.28 -30.63 26.91
N ALA A 286 1.60 -30.42 26.95
CA ALA A 286 2.42 -30.18 25.79
C ALA A 286 2.39 -31.35 24.79
N GLN A 287 2.29 -32.59 25.28
CA GLN A 287 2.13 -33.78 24.45
C GLN A 287 0.78 -33.78 23.73
N ILE A 288 -0.31 -33.44 24.42
CA ILE A 288 -1.64 -33.31 23.83
C ILE A 288 -1.65 -32.23 22.76
N ASP A 289 -1.05 -31.07 23.06
CA ASP A 289 -1.01 -29.93 22.11
C ASP A 289 -0.14 -30.22 20.86
N ALA A 290 0.89 -31.07 21.01
CA ALA A 290 1.73 -31.48 19.88
C ALA A 290 1.02 -32.42 18.88
N VAL A 291 -0.03 -33.14 19.33
CA VAL A 291 -0.82 -34.07 18.49
C VAL A 291 -2.12 -33.43 17.98
N ARG A 292 -2.49 -32.28 18.54
CA ARG A 292 -3.77 -31.63 18.24
C ARG A 292 -3.72 -30.93 16.90
N ASP A 293 -4.37 -31.52 15.88
CA ASP A 293 -4.61 -30.93 14.58
C ASP A 293 -5.84 -30.00 14.63
N THR A 294 -5.69 -28.79 15.18
CA THR A 294 -6.76 -27.78 15.08
C THR A 294 -6.56 -26.91 13.85
N PRO A 295 -7.60 -26.71 13.03
CA PRO A 295 -7.52 -25.76 11.93
C PRO A 295 -7.22 -24.36 12.48
N VAL A 296 -6.26 -23.71 11.85
CA VAL A 296 -5.76 -22.39 12.31
C VAL A 296 -6.56 -21.24 11.71
N LEU A 297 -7.23 -21.52 10.62
CA LEU A 297 -8.01 -20.55 9.86
C LEU A 297 -9.43 -21.08 9.72
N THR A 298 -10.38 -20.35 10.24
CA THR A 298 -11.79 -20.62 9.96
C THR A 298 -12.19 -19.83 8.71
N VAL A 299 -12.37 -20.56 7.59
CA VAL A 299 -12.87 -19.97 6.34
C VAL A 299 -14.33 -19.63 6.53
N VAL A 300 -14.64 -18.33 6.45
CA VAL A 300 -16.02 -17.81 6.54
C VAL A 300 -16.69 -17.89 5.18
N GLU A 301 -15.99 -17.44 4.14
CA GLU A 301 -16.44 -17.54 2.75
C GLU A 301 -15.34 -18.18 1.91
N PRO A 302 -15.63 -19.31 1.26
CA PRO A 302 -14.68 -19.93 0.35
C PRO A 302 -14.49 -19.06 -0.90
N ALA A 303 -13.34 -19.22 -1.57
CA ALA A 303 -13.08 -18.48 -2.81
C ALA A 303 -14.11 -18.86 -3.89
N ASP A 304 -14.82 -17.87 -4.37
CA ASP A 304 -15.86 -17.98 -5.38
C ASP A 304 -15.31 -17.92 -6.81
N ILE A 305 -16.07 -18.47 -7.76
CA ILE A 305 -15.83 -18.23 -9.19
C ILE A 305 -16.59 -16.98 -9.58
N PRO A 306 -15.91 -15.87 -9.93
CA PRO A 306 -16.58 -14.62 -10.27
C PRO A 306 -17.41 -14.79 -11.55
N SER A 307 -18.71 -14.52 -11.46
CA SER A 307 -19.66 -14.59 -12.59
C SER A 307 -19.62 -13.37 -13.49
N ARG A 308 -19.10 -12.23 -12.99
CA ARG A 308 -19.03 -10.95 -13.70
C ARG A 308 -17.59 -10.45 -13.72
N HIS A 309 -17.22 -9.80 -14.84
CA HIS A 309 -15.94 -9.11 -14.91
C HIS A 309 -15.97 -7.81 -14.10
N ASP A 310 -14.81 -7.39 -13.64
CA ASP A 310 -14.64 -6.13 -12.94
C ASP A 310 -14.98 -4.94 -13.84
N PRO A 311 -15.58 -3.87 -13.28
CA PRO A 311 -15.87 -2.67 -14.05
C PRO A 311 -14.57 -2.03 -14.53
N ARG A 312 -14.45 -1.79 -15.85
CA ARG A 312 -13.27 -1.18 -16.49
C ARG A 312 -13.00 0.25 -16.08
N GLY A 313 -13.78 0.78 -15.14
CA GLY A 313 -13.62 2.14 -14.64
C GLY A 313 -13.95 3.22 -15.69
N LEU A 314 -14.83 2.93 -16.67
CA LEU A 314 -15.20 3.86 -17.75
C LEU A 314 -15.63 5.23 -17.20
N LEU A 315 -16.39 5.25 -16.11
CA LEU A 315 -16.80 6.50 -15.47
C LEU A 315 -15.60 7.31 -14.96
N LYS A 316 -14.61 6.65 -14.33
CA LYS A 316 -13.40 7.30 -13.84
C LYS A 316 -12.56 7.90 -14.99
N PHE A 317 -12.38 7.12 -16.07
CA PHE A 317 -11.66 7.58 -17.25
C PHE A 317 -12.43 8.66 -18.02
N GLY A 318 -13.77 8.59 -18.05
CA GLY A 318 -14.63 9.62 -18.62
C GLY A 318 -14.50 10.96 -17.88
N LEU A 319 -14.64 10.95 -16.54
CA LEU A 319 -14.46 12.15 -15.71
C LEU A 319 -13.05 12.72 -15.82
N LEU A 320 -12.04 11.87 -15.79
CA LEU A 320 -10.64 12.28 -15.97
C LEU A 320 -10.42 12.90 -17.35
N GLY A 321 -11.05 12.32 -18.39
CA GLY A 321 -10.99 12.83 -19.76
C GLY A 321 -11.60 14.22 -19.89
N ILE A 322 -12.76 14.45 -19.30
CA ILE A 322 -13.42 15.75 -19.28
C ILE A 322 -12.54 16.78 -18.57
N PHE A 323 -11.98 16.43 -17.41
CA PHE A 323 -11.12 17.34 -16.66
C PHE A 323 -9.83 17.68 -17.41
N LEU A 324 -9.08 16.68 -17.87
CA LEU A 324 -7.82 16.88 -18.61
C LEU A 324 -8.07 17.53 -19.98
N GLY A 325 -9.09 17.08 -20.70
CA GLY A 325 -9.45 17.63 -21.99
C GLY A 325 -9.92 19.08 -21.88
N GLY A 326 -10.70 19.41 -20.86
CA GLY A 326 -11.14 20.77 -20.56
C GLY A 326 -9.96 21.68 -20.20
N ALA A 327 -9.06 21.24 -19.32
CA ALA A 327 -7.87 21.99 -18.95
C ALA A 327 -6.94 22.24 -20.17
N LEU A 328 -6.68 21.20 -20.97
CA LEU A 328 -5.90 21.33 -22.20
C LEU A 328 -6.59 22.25 -23.23
N GLY A 329 -7.91 22.11 -23.41
CA GLY A 329 -8.68 22.94 -24.29
C GLY A 329 -8.65 24.42 -23.91
N MET A 330 -8.75 24.71 -22.62
CA MET A 330 -8.61 26.05 -22.06
C MET A 330 -7.21 26.63 -22.28
N GLY A 331 -6.17 25.83 -22.03
CA GLY A 331 -4.78 26.21 -22.28
C GLY A 331 -4.55 26.59 -23.78
N VAL A 332 -5.03 25.75 -24.68
CA VAL A 332 -4.91 25.99 -26.12
C VAL A 332 -5.71 27.26 -26.56
N ALA A 333 -6.89 27.44 -25.96
CA ALA A 333 -7.71 28.64 -26.24
C ALA A 333 -7.01 29.95 -25.81
N LEU A 334 -6.40 29.94 -24.61
CA LEU A 334 -5.64 31.08 -24.10
C LEU A 334 -4.40 31.36 -24.94
N VAL A 335 -3.62 30.34 -25.28
CA VAL A 335 -2.44 30.47 -26.13
C VAL A 335 -2.84 31.05 -27.50
N ARG A 336 -3.92 30.56 -28.09
CA ARG A 336 -4.44 31.03 -29.37
C ARG A 336 -4.92 32.50 -29.31
N ASN A 337 -5.58 32.88 -28.23
CA ASN A 337 -6.01 34.24 -27.97
C ASN A 337 -4.81 35.21 -27.87
N VAL A 338 -3.75 34.80 -27.13
CA VAL A 338 -2.51 35.59 -27.03
C VAL A 338 -1.82 35.72 -28.37
N LEU A 339 -1.73 34.64 -29.16
CA LEU A 339 -1.12 34.65 -30.48
C LEU A 339 -1.91 35.57 -31.48
N GLU A 340 -3.24 35.54 -31.46
CA GLU A 340 -4.07 36.42 -32.33
C GLU A 340 -3.98 37.90 -31.91
N ARG A 341 -3.87 38.21 -30.61
CA ARG A 341 -3.63 39.58 -30.14
C ARG A 341 -2.27 40.12 -30.56
N THR A 342 -1.24 39.25 -30.53
CA THR A 342 0.13 39.61 -30.93
C THR A 342 0.23 39.80 -32.46
N GLU A 343 -0.62 39.13 -33.27
CA GLU A 343 -0.69 39.33 -34.72
C GLU A 343 -1.24 40.72 -35.10
N THR A 344 -2.14 41.29 -34.31
CA THR A 344 -2.72 42.64 -34.56
C THR A 344 -1.79 43.76 -34.13
N THR A 345 -0.81 43.49 -33.24
CA THR A 345 0.22 44.44 -32.80
C THR A 345 1.56 44.03 -33.42
N ALA A 346 1.67 44.14 -34.76
CA ALA A 346 2.79 43.63 -35.56
C ALA A 346 4.16 44.17 -35.09
N SER A 347 4.75 43.52 -34.09
CA SER A 347 6.16 43.70 -33.73
C SER A 347 7.05 42.76 -34.57
N ALA A 348 8.24 43.21 -34.94
CA ALA A 348 9.22 42.44 -35.73
C ALA A 348 9.52 41.08 -35.04
N ASP A 349 9.46 41.03 -33.70
CA ASP A 349 9.70 39.85 -32.88
C ASP A 349 8.69 38.72 -33.14
N PHE A 350 7.42 39.04 -33.47
CA PHE A 350 6.40 38.04 -33.79
C PHE A 350 6.62 37.38 -35.15
N GLN A 351 7.11 38.14 -36.14
CA GLN A 351 7.47 37.56 -37.43
C GLN A 351 8.67 36.60 -37.29
N GLU A 352 9.63 36.94 -36.42
CA GLU A 352 10.78 36.09 -36.13
C GLU A 352 10.35 34.81 -35.38
N PHE A 353 9.45 34.92 -34.40
CA PHE A 353 8.86 33.76 -33.72
C PHE A 353 8.09 32.86 -34.72
N LYS A 354 7.29 33.40 -35.60
CA LYS A 354 6.52 32.65 -36.63
C LYS A 354 7.43 31.93 -37.62
N ARG A 355 8.59 32.50 -37.91
CA ARG A 355 9.67 31.89 -38.69
C ARG A 355 10.33 30.73 -37.96
N LEU A 356 10.75 30.95 -36.71
CA LEU A 356 11.40 29.96 -35.87
C LEU A 356 10.45 28.79 -35.54
N TRP A 357 9.17 29.08 -35.31
CA TRP A 357 8.14 28.05 -35.08
C TRP A 357 7.89 27.17 -36.31
N ARG A 358 7.85 27.75 -37.49
CA ARG A 358 7.76 26.99 -38.76
C ARG A 358 9.00 26.10 -38.95
N GLU A 359 10.17 26.61 -38.68
CA GLU A 359 11.43 25.84 -38.73
C GLU A 359 11.41 24.72 -37.74
N ALA A 360 11.04 24.94 -36.46
CA ALA A 360 10.94 23.92 -35.43
C ALA A 360 9.90 22.85 -35.80
N ARG A 361 8.75 23.21 -36.34
CA ARG A 361 7.72 22.24 -36.76
C ARG A 361 8.21 21.39 -37.95
N SER A 362 8.98 21.97 -38.88
CA SER A 362 9.57 21.24 -40.00
C SER A 362 10.68 20.28 -39.53
N ASP A 363 11.42 20.62 -38.46
CA ASP A 363 12.43 19.81 -37.88
C ASP A 363 11.85 18.63 -37.09
N LEU A 364 10.68 18.79 -36.44
CA LEU A 364 9.94 17.72 -35.76
C LEU A 364 9.34 16.69 -36.74
N THR A 365 8.91 17.13 -37.92
CA THR A 365 8.35 16.24 -38.98
C THR A 365 9.45 15.53 -39.77
N HIS A 366 10.70 16.06 -39.76
CA HIS A 366 11.82 15.50 -40.53
C HIS A 366 13.13 15.47 -39.71
N PRO A 367 13.23 14.63 -38.69
CA PRO A 367 14.37 14.62 -37.75
C PRO A 367 15.72 14.34 -38.43
N TRP A 368 15.72 13.75 -39.62
CA TRP A 368 16.93 13.50 -40.41
C TRP A 368 17.63 14.78 -40.90
N ARG A 369 16.93 15.89 -41.03
CA ARG A 369 17.49 17.19 -41.50
C ARG A 369 18.40 17.82 -40.44
N LEU A 370 18.19 17.55 -39.16
CA LEU A 370 19.07 18.02 -38.07
C LEU A 370 20.47 17.39 -38.13
N PHE A 371 20.56 16.14 -38.56
CA PHE A 371 21.85 15.46 -38.76
C PHE A 371 22.58 15.90 -40.02
N ALA A 372 21.88 16.32 -41.09
CA ALA A 372 22.46 16.79 -42.31
C ALA A 372 23.05 18.22 -42.18
N ARG A 373 22.46 19.10 -41.35
CA ARG A 373 22.96 20.47 -41.11
C ARG A 373 24.31 20.47 -40.32
N LYS A 374 24.50 19.51 -39.38
CA LYS A 374 25.76 19.38 -38.62
C LYS A 374 26.94 18.96 -39.49
N ARG A 375 26.71 18.24 -40.60
CA ARG A 375 27.78 17.79 -41.54
C ARG A 375 28.27 18.93 -42.44
N LYS A 376 27.38 19.90 -42.79
CA LYS A 376 27.74 21.03 -43.68
C LYS A 376 28.54 22.13 -42.95
N LYS A 377 28.36 22.33 -41.66
CA LYS A 377 29.16 23.30 -40.87
C LYS A 377 30.58 22.83 -40.56
N ARG A 378 30.85 21.53 -40.65
CA ARG A 378 32.25 21.00 -40.50
C ARG A 378 33.06 21.02 -41.77
N ALA A 379 32.44 21.26 -42.94
CA ALA A 379 33.15 21.31 -44.23
C ALA A 379 33.56 22.73 -44.67
N THR A 380 33.18 23.78 -43.90
CA THR A 380 33.47 25.20 -44.23
C THR A 380 34.52 25.80 -43.28
N THR A 381 35.07 24.97 -42.35
CA THR A 381 36.13 25.39 -41.40
C THR A 381 37.36 24.49 -41.47
N ALA A 382 37.58 23.86 -42.64
CA ALA A 382 38.84 23.17 -42.97
C ALA A 382 39.46 23.80 -44.19
#